data_ef15c98f71f758556663d42ebc0853a9
#
_entry.id   ef15c98f71f758556663d42ebc0853a9
#
_cell.length_a   1.000
_cell.length_b   1.000
_cell.length_c   1.000
_cell.angle_alpha   90.00
_cell.angle_beta   90.00
_cell.angle_gamma   90.00
#
_symmetry.space_group_name_H-M   'P 1'
#
loop_
_entity.id
_entity.type
_entity.pdbx_description
1 polymer ?
#
loop_
_entity_poly.entity_id
_entity_poly.type
_entity_poly.pdbx_seq_one_letter_code
_entity_poly.pdbx_strand_id
1 'polypeptide(L)'
;YKRQPYGFSKYIIANRVLDNSKGVNLRIFGCFGEHEENTRFFNTNINRYIDGDPIQLVKDRKMDFIFADDLYKIIKYYLDGNDGPRDVNCVYDRKYMLSDIAEIINHLGPHKVDIQTEGQYPTFPYTGKANNLPIEYDGLANGIRKVYEKYLCQRNV
;
A
#
# COMPACT_ATOMS: atom_id res chain seq x y z
N TYR A 1 -19.92 -19.40 -6.13
CA TYR A 1 -19.26 -18.11 -5.83
C TYR A 1 -20.33 -17.00 -5.85
N LYS A 2 -20.85 -16.64 -4.66
CA LYS A 2 -21.66 -15.42 -4.55
C LYS A 2 -20.71 -14.25 -4.75
N ARG A 3 -20.64 -13.74 -5.97
CA ARG A 3 -19.88 -12.53 -6.30
C ARG A 3 -20.44 -11.41 -5.45
N GLN A 4 -19.65 -10.93 -4.49
CA GLN A 4 -20.09 -9.81 -3.67
C GLN A 4 -20.42 -8.62 -4.57
N PRO A 5 -21.51 -7.89 -4.32
CA PRO A 5 -21.97 -6.77 -5.16
C PRO A 5 -20.86 -5.75 -5.45
N TYR A 6 -19.99 -5.50 -4.48
CA TYR A 6 -18.83 -4.64 -4.61
C TYR A 6 -17.84 -5.12 -5.69
N GLY A 7 -17.43 -6.40 -5.65
CA GLY A 7 -16.50 -6.94 -6.66
C GLY A 7 -17.09 -6.92 -8.07
N PHE A 8 -18.38 -7.19 -8.19
CA PHE A 8 -19.10 -7.14 -9.46
C PHE A 8 -19.19 -5.71 -10.01
N SER A 9 -19.50 -4.71 -9.18
CA SER A 9 -19.53 -3.31 -9.61
C SER A 9 -18.16 -2.84 -10.11
N LYS A 10 -17.07 -3.19 -9.41
CA LYS A 10 -15.70 -2.86 -9.84
C LYS A 10 -15.34 -3.52 -11.17
N TYR A 11 -15.75 -4.77 -11.39
CA TYR A 11 -15.55 -5.46 -12.65
C TYR A 11 -16.25 -4.76 -13.83
N ILE A 12 -17.53 -4.37 -13.65
CA ILE A 12 -18.28 -3.63 -14.68
C ILE A 12 -17.61 -2.30 -15.00
N ILE A 13 -17.22 -1.53 -13.95
CA ILE A 13 -16.54 -0.23 -14.14
C ILE A 13 -15.23 -0.42 -14.91
N ALA A 14 -14.40 -1.38 -14.53
CA ALA A 14 -13.13 -1.64 -15.19
C ALA A 14 -13.32 -1.95 -16.69
N ASN A 15 -14.28 -2.82 -17.04
CA ASN A 15 -14.57 -3.12 -18.44
C ASN A 15 -15.05 -1.87 -19.21
N ARG A 16 -15.96 -1.09 -18.63
CA ARG A 16 -16.45 0.15 -19.26
C ARG A 16 -15.34 1.18 -19.49
N VAL A 17 -14.39 1.28 -18.54
CA VAL A 17 -13.23 2.15 -18.70
C VAL A 17 -12.32 1.66 -19.83
N LEU A 18 -12.09 0.34 -19.93
CA LEU A 18 -11.23 -0.24 -20.96
C LEU A 18 -11.87 -0.21 -22.35
N ASP A 19 -13.21 -0.24 -22.46
CA ASP A 19 -13.95 -0.06 -23.71
C ASP A 19 -13.81 1.39 -24.25
N ASN A 20 -13.56 2.37 -23.39
CA ASN A 20 -13.29 3.75 -23.79
C ASN A 20 -11.82 3.91 -24.19
N SER A 21 -11.54 4.37 -25.41
CA SER A 21 -10.17 4.51 -25.94
C SER A 21 -9.23 5.36 -25.11
N LYS A 22 -9.76 6.28 -24.28
CA LYS A 22 -9.00 7.20 -23.42
C LYS A 22 -8.96 6.77 -21.94
N GLY A 23 -9.70 5.72 -21.57
CA GLY A 23 -9.81 5.31 -20.18
C GLY A 23 -8.60 4.49 -19.74
N VAL A 24 -8.13 4.71 -18.49
CA VAL A 24 -7.12 3.90 -17.82
C VAL A 24 -7.69 3.38 -16.50
N ASN A 25 -7.56 2.09 -16.27
CA ASN A 25 -7.99 1.43 -15.05
C ASN A 25 -6.79 1.27 -14.11
N LEU A 26 -6.83 1.92 -12.95
CA LEU A 26 -5.81 1.81 -11.92
C LEU A 26 -6.29 0.88 -10.80
N ARG A 27 -5.63 -0.25 -10.62
CA ARG A 27 -5.93 -1.23 -9.56
C ARG A 27 -5.07 -0.98 -8.34
N ILE A 28 -5.67 -0.46 -7.28
CA ILE A 28 -5.02 -0.18 -6.01
C ILE A 28 -5.31 -1.35 -5.07
N PHE A 29 -4.28 -2.08 -4.64
CA PHE A 29 -4.38 -3.18 -3.68
C PHE A 29 -4.46 -2.65 -2.25
N GLY A 30 -3.53 -1.80 -1.87
CA GLY A 30 -3.55 -1.00 -0.67
C GLY A 30 -2.82 0.31 -0.95
N CYS A 31 -3.28 1.40 -0.36
CA CYS A 31 -2.60 2.69 -0.42
C CYS A 31 -2.38 3.18 1.00
N PHE A 32 -1.20 3.74 1.28
CA PHE A 32 -0.86 4.31 2.57
C PHE A 32 -0.20 5.68 2.41
N GLY A 33 -0.29 6.50 3.45
CA GLY A 33 0.27 7.83 3.49
C GLY A 33 -0.02 8.51 4.82
N GLU A 34 0.37 9.77 4.95
CA GLU A 34 0.26 10.55 6.19
C GLU A 34 -1.18 10.78 6.69
N HIS A 35 -2.15 10.66 5.79
CA HIS A 35 -3.59 10.85 6.09
C HIS A 35 -4.37 9.54 6.14
N GLU A 36 -3.69 8.41 6.32
CA GLU A 36 -4.35 7.12 6.47
C GLU A 36 -5.19 7.09 7.75
N GLU A 37 -6.36 6.45 7.70
CA GLU A 37 -7.21 6.26 8.89
C GLU A 37 -6.48 5.54 10.01
N ASN A 38 -6.74 5.92 11.26
CA ASN A 38 -6.06 5.39 12.46
C ASN A 38 -6.19 3.88 12.66
N THR A 39 -7.18 3.24 12.03
CA THR A 39 -7.43 1.79 12.09
C THR A 39 -6.69 1.00 11.01
N ARG A 40 -6.01 1.68 10.10
CA ARG A 40 -5.28 1.04 9.01
C ARG A 40 -3.89 0.58 9.44
N PHE A 41 -3.38 -0.40 8.72
CA PHE A 41 -2.15 -1.12 9.05
C PHE A 41 -0.94 -0.22 9.32
N PHE A 42 -0.63 0.73 8.44
CA PHE A 42 0.56 1.58 8.60
C PHE A 42 0.36 2.60 9.71
N ASN A 43 -0.77 3.31 9.72
CA ASN A 43 -1.05 4.30 10.76
C ASN A 43 -1.01 3.65 12.15
N THR A 44 -1.75 2.55 12.34
CA THR A 44 -1.77 1.83 13.61
C THR A 44 -0.36 1.40 14.04
N ASN A 45 0.40 0.73 13.18
CA ASN A 45 1.66 0.11 13.58
C ASN A 45 2.83 1.10 13.68
N ILE A 46 2.84 2.16 12.87
CA ILE A 46 3.84 3.24 13.03
C ILE A 46 3.59 3.98 14.36
N ASN A 47 2.34 4.27 14.72
CA ASN A 47 2.03 4.90 16.00
C ASN A 47 2.38 4.00 17.18
N ARG A 48 2.04 2.69 17.13
CA ARG A 48 2.45 1.73 18.15
C ARG A 48 3.97 1.70 18.33
N TYR A 49 4.71 1.65 17.22
CA TYR A 49 6.16 1.71 17.26
C TYR A 49 6.67 2.99 17.95
N ILE A 50 6.10 4.16 17.62
CA ILE A 50 6.48 5.43 18.26
C ILE A 50 6.18 5.41 19.77
N ASP A 51 5.08 4.77 20.18
CA ASP A 51 4.67 4.66 21.59
C ASP A 51 5.45 3.59 22.38
N GLY A 52 6.27 2.78 21.70
CA GLY A 52 6.99 1.66 22.31
C GLY A 52 6.12 0.41 22.49
N ASP A 53 4.95 0.39 21.88
CA ASP A 53 4.02 -0.74 21.91
C ASP A 53 4.36 -1.79 20.85
N PRO A 54 4.03 -3.09 21.06
CA PRO A 54 4.24 -4.13 20.08
C PRO A 54 3.52 -3.85 18.76
N ILE A 55 4.18 -4.09 17.62
CA ILE A 55 3.57 -4.10 16.29
C ILE A 55 2.63 -5.30 16.17
N GLN A 56 1.42 -5.10 15.65
CA GLN A 56 0.40 -6.15 15.57
C GLN A 56 0.08 -6.53 14.14
N LEU A 57 0.12 -7.84 13.89
CA LEU A 57 -0.28 -8.47 12.63
C LEU A 57 -1.49 -9.38 12.89
N VAL A 58 -2.63 -9.07 12.29
CA VAL A 58 -3.81 -9.97 12.37
C VAL A 58 -3.53 -11.28 11.63
N LYS A 59 -2.84 -11.19 10.50
CA LYS A 59 -2.42 -12.34 9.67
C LYS A 59 -1.15 -11.99 8.93
N ASP A 60 -0.18 -12.90 8.91
CA ASP A 60 0.99 -12.72 8.07
C ASP A 60 0.73 -13.26 6.66
N ARG A 61 0.80 -12.39 5.66
CA ARG A 61 0.62 -12.72 4.23
C ARG A 61 1.34 -11.72 3.33
N LYS A 62 1.59 -12.14 2.10
CA LYS A 62 2.03 -11.19 1.06
C LYS A 62 0.88 -10.24 0.71
N MET A 63 1.14 -8.95 0.81
CA MET A 63 0.17 -7.92 0.46
C MET A 63 0.87 -6.73 -0.19
N ASP A 64 0.31 -6.28 -1.31
CA ASP A 64 0.82 -5.11 -2.01
C ASP A 64 0.23 -3.82 -1.44
N PHE A 65 1.12 -2.88 -1.25
CA PHE A 65 0.79 -1.50 -0.91
C PHE A 65 1.55 -0.55 -1.82
N ILE A 66 0.97 0.61 -2.06
CA ILE A 66 1.61 1.72 -2.75
C ILE A 66 1.59 2.96 -1.85
N PHE A 67 2.68 3.71 -1.81
CA PHE A 67 2.74 4.99 -1.13
C PHE A 67 1.93 6.03 -1.91
N ALA A 68 1.22 6.91 -1.21
CA ALA A 68 0.31 7.87 -1.83
C ALA A 68 0.98 8.78 -2.84
N ASP A 69 2.23 9.24 -2.57
CA ASP A 69 2.97 10.07 -3.51
C ASP A 69 3.35 9.29 -4.78
N ASP A 70 3.69 8.01 -4.65
CA ASP A 70 3.98 7.16 -5.80
C ASP A 70 2.72 6.84 -6.62
N LEU A 71 1.57 6.69 -5.96
CA LEU A 71 0.28 6.59 -6.64
C LEU A 71 -0.03 7.88 -7.40
N TYR A 72 0.24 9.05 -6.80
CA TYR A 72 0.09 10.33 -7.47
C TYR A 72 0.97 10.44 -8.71
N LYS A 73 2.23 9.95 -8.66
CA LYS A 73 3.13 9.90 -9.83
C LYS A 73 2.54 9.07 -10.97
N ILE A 74 1.90 7.92 -10.66
CA ILE A 74 1.20 7.11 -11.66
C ILE A 74 0.03 7.88 -12.29
N ILE A 75 -0.79 8.51 -11.46
CA ILE A 75 -1.94 9.30 -11.93
C ILE A 75 -1.45 10.44 -12.83
N LYS A 76 -0.45 11.18 -12.35
CA LYS A 76 0.15 12.30 -13.09
C LYS A 76 0.73 11.86 -14.44
N TYR A 77 1.40 10.71 -14.50
CA TYR A 77 1.96 10.15 -15.73
C TYR A 77 0.89 10.07 -16.85
N TYR A 78 -0.29 9.54 -16.53
CA TYR A 78 -1.39 9.46 -17.51
C TYR A 78 -2.08 10.79 -17.77
N LEU A 79 -2.21 11.67 -16.77
CA LEU A 79 -2.78 13.00 -16.95
C LEU A 79 -1.91 13.90 -17.84
N ASP A 80 -0.59 13.72 -17.81
CA ASP A 80 0.35 14.41 -18.69
C ASP A 80 0.30 13.87 -20.14
N GLY A 81 -0.57 12.92 -20.44
CA GLY A 81 -0.78 12.37 -21.79
C GLY A 81 0.23 11.31 -22.22
N ASN A 82 0.98 10.73 -21.27
CA ASN A 82 1.93 9.68 -21.61
C ASN A 82 1.23 8.35 -21.92
N ASP A 83 1.80 7.61 -22.85
CA ASP A 83 1.31 6.30 -23.26
C ASP A 83 1.77 5.20 -22.30
N GLY A 84 0.92 4.20 -22.11
CA GLY A 84 1.22 3.06 -21.25
C GLY A 84 0.10 2.02 -21.21
N PRO A 85 0.26 0.95 -20.41
CA PRO A 85 -0.80 -0.02 -20.20
C PRO A 85 -2.08 0.65 -19.71
N ARG A 86 -3.23 0.24 -20.24
CA ARG A 86 -4.53 0.82 -19.83
C ARG A 86 -5.17 0.11 -18.64
N ASP A 87 -4.61 -0.99 -18.21
CA ASP A 87 -5.01 -1.74 -17.02
C ASP A 87 -3.77 -1.93 -16.12
N VAL A 88 -3.67 -1.11 -15.09
CA VAL A 88 -2.44 -0.90 -14.31
C VAL A 88 -2.64 -1.38 -12.87
N ASN A 89 -1.80 -2.30 -12.43
CA ASN A 89 -1.68 -2.60 -11.01
C ASN A 89 -0.74 -1.59 -10.36
N CYS A 90 -1.26 -0.77 -9.44
CA CYS A 90 -0.48 0.20 -8.69
C CYS A 90 0.26 -0.51 -7.55
N VAL A 91 1.36 -1.16 -7.89
CA VAL A 91 2.16 -1.98 -6.98
C VAL A 91 3.65 -1.89 -7.33
N TYR A 92 4.51 -2.16 -6.37
CA TYR A 92 5.95 -2.31 -6.60
C TYR A 92 6.30 -3.73 -7.10
N ASP A 93 7.45 -3.88 -7.76
CA ASP A 93 7.96 -5.17 -8.20
C ASP A 93 8.26 -6.09 -7.01
N ARG A 94 8.98 -5.55 -6.01
CA ARG A 94 9.31 -6.29 -4.79
C ARG A 94 8.06 -6.53 -3.96
N LYS A 95 7.85 -7.81 -3.59
CA LYS A 95 6.70 -8.26 -2.78
C LYS A 95 7.14 -8.52 -1.35
N TYR A 96 6.34 -8.06 -0.40
CA TYR A 96 6.61 -8.14 1.03
C TYR A 96 5.54 -8.97 1.74
N MET A 97 5.97 -9.74 2.75
CA MET A 97 5.09 -10.22 3.80
C MET A 97 4.72 -9.04 4.71
N LEU A 98 3.61 -9.12 5.42
CA LEU A 98 3.30 -8.10 6.43
C LEU A 98 4.34 -8.09 7.56
N SER A 99 4.94 -9.24 7.87
CA SER A 99 6.09 -9.35 8.78
C SER A 99 7.33 -8.62 8.28
N ASP A 100 7.65 -8.69 6.97
CA ASP A 100 8.75 -7.90 6.39
C ASP A 100 8.51 -6.39 6.55
N ILE A 101 7.25 -5.96 6.37
CA ILE A 101 6.87 -4.55 6.54
C ILE A 101 6.96 -4.14 8.01
N ALA A 102 6.54 -4.99 8.93
CA ALA A 102 6.68 -4.77 10.36
C ALA A 102 8.16 -4.60 10.78
N GLU A 103 9.06 -5.41 10.19
CA GLU A 103 10.49 -5.24 10.41
C GLU A 103 11.02 -3.92 9.84
N ILE A 104 10.54 -3.47 8.68
CA ILE A 104 10.90 -2.13 8.16
C ILE A 104 10.47 -1.04 9.16
N ILE A 105 9.25 -1.12 9.71
CA ILE A 105 8.76 -0.19 10.73
C ILE A 105 9.64 -0.27 11.97
N ASN A 106 9.98 -1.47 12.43
CA ASN A 106 10.81 -1.71 13.60
C ASN A 106 12.27 -1.20 13.46
N HIS A 107 12.68 -0.81 12.25
CA HIS A 107 14.00 -0.24 11.96
C HIS A 107 13.98 1.27 11.68
N LEU A 108 12.88 1.98 11.97
CA LEU A 108 12.76 3.42 11.69
C LEU A 108 13.53 4.29 12.69
N GLY A 109 13.67 3.83 13.94
CA GLY A 109 14.34 4.55 15.01
C GLY A 109 15.29 3.66 15.83
N PRO A 110 15.81 4.16 16.95
CA PRO A 110 16.86 3.47 17.72
C PRO A 110 16.36 2.31 18.59
N HIS A 111 15.08 2.29 18.94
CA HIS A 111 14.51 1.24 19.78
C HIS A 111 13.89 0.12 18.92
N LYS A 112 13.57 -0.98 19.58
CA LYS A 112 12.89 -2.13 18.99
C LYS A 112 11.67 -2.48 19.84
N VAL A 113 10.63 -2.94 19.17
CA VAL A 113 9.43 -3.45 19.82
C VAL A 113 9.13 -4.87 19.34
N ASP A 114 8.34 -5.61 20.09
CA ASP A 114 7.92 -6.95 19.70
C ASP A 114 6.99 -6.89 18.48
N ILE A 115 7.06 -7.91 17.62
CA ILE A 115 6.12 -8.10 16.50
C ILE A 115 5.24 -9.31 16.87
N GLN A 116 3.94 -9.05 17.05
CA GLN A 116 2.95 -10.05 17.45
C GLN A 116 2.02 -10.40 16.30
N THR A 117 1.76 -11.67 16.09
CA THR A 117 0.83 -12.17 15.07
C THR A 117 -0.31 -12.93 15.75
N GLU A 118 -1.56 -12.54 15.47
CA GLU A 118 -2.75 -13.08 16.16
C GLU A 118 -3.14 -14.51 15.77
N GLY A 119 -2.62 -15.08 14.70
CA GLY A 119 -3.00 -16.44 14.32
C GLY A 119 -2.27 -17.05 13.14
N GLN A 120 -2.21 -18.39 13.15
CA GLN A 120 -1.71 -19.22 12.06
C GLN A 120 -2.89 -19.70 11.20
N TYR A 121 -3.42 -18.88 10.32
CA TYR A 121 -4.41 -19.30 9.34
C TYR A 121 -3.81 -19.35 7.95
N PRO A 122 -4.26 -20.29 7.09
CA PRO A 122 -3.87 -20.26 5.68
C PRO A 122 -4.20 -18.90 5.08
N THR A 123 -3.21 -18.23 4.53
CA THR A 123 -3.38 -16.89 3.96
C THR A 123 -3.09 -16.92 2.47
N PHE A 124 -4.01 -16.35 1.70
CA PHE A 124 -3.79 -16.14 0.27
C PHE A 124 -3.08 -14.80 0.06
N PRO A 125 -2.09 -14.73 -0.85
CA PRO A 125 -1.46 -13.48 -1.21
C PRO A 125 -2.47 -12.53 -1.84
N TYR A 126 -2.38 -11.25 -1.51
CA TYR A 126 -3.14 -10.17 -2.13
C TYR A 126 -2.17 -9.25 -2.87
N THR A 127 -1.72 -9.71 -4.03
CA THR A 127 -0.65 -9.08 -4.81
C THR A 127 -1.01 -9.03 -6.29
N GLY A 128 -0.43 -8.08 -7.01
CA GLY A 128 -0.51 -7.96 -8.46
C GLY A 128 0.88 -7.99 -9.11
N LYS A 129 0.92 -8.24 -10.41
CA LYS A 129 2.13 -8.06 -11.20
C LYS A 129 2.32 -6.58 -11.48
N ALA A 130 3.50 -6.03 -11.22
CA ALA A 130 3.80 -4.64 -11.52
C ALA A 130 3.77 -4.39 -13.05
N ASN A 131 3.34 -3.21 -13.41
CA ASN A 131 3.42 -2.70 -14.77
C ASN A 131 4.65 -1.78 -14.83
N ASN A 132 5.63 -2.11 -15.64
CA ASN A 132 6.89 -1.37 -15.73
C ASN A 132 6.66 0.00 -16.38
N LEU A 133 6.13 0.95 -15.62
CA LEU A 133 6.01 2.34 -16.03
C LEU A 133 7.36 3.03 -15.86
N PRO A 134 7.75 3.95 -16.75
CA PRO A 134 9.00 4.71 -16.64
C PRO A 134 8.87 5.83 -15.59
N ILE A 135 8.60 5.44 -14.35
CA ILE A 135 8.37 6.33 -13.21
C ILE A 135 9.39 5.98 -12.13
N GLU A 136 10.05 7.00 -11.59
CA GLU A 136 10.91 6.84 -10.43
C GLU A 136 10.05 6.88 -9.16
N TYR A 137 9.95 5.73 -8.49
CA TYR A 137 9.20 5.57 -7.25
C TYR A 137 10.08 5.86 -6.02
N ASP A 138 9.48 6.45 -5.00
CA ASP A 138 10.10 6.51 -3.66
C ASP A 138 10.24 5.08 -3.07
N GLY A 139 9.27 4.24 -3.34
CA GLY A 139 9.21 2.87 -2.87
C GLY A 139 8.67 2.72 -1.46
N LEU A 140 8.36 1.47 -1.07
CA LEU A 140 7.68 1.16 0.17
C LEU A 140 8.43 1.67 1.40
N ALA A 141 9.72 1.36 1.52
CA ALA A 141 10.51 1.68 2.71
C ALA A 141 10.67 3.19 2.92
N ASN A 142 10.92 3.94 1.85
CA ASN A 142 11.02 5.41 1.93
C ASN A 142 9.66 6.04 2.23
N GLY A 143 8.57 5.52 1.64
CA GLY A 143 7.21 5.96 1.98
C GLY A 143 6.89 5.77 3.45
N ILE A 144 7.24 4.61 4.03
CA ILE A 144 7.06 4.32 5.47
C ILE A 144 7.87 5.32 6.32
N ARG A 145 9.11 5.60 5.94
CA ARG A 145 9.97 6.57 6.64
C ARG A 145 9.37 7.98 6.62
N LYS A 146 8.89 8.44 5.47
CA LYS A 146 8.24 9.76 5.35
C LYS A 146 7.02 9.88 6.26
N VAL A 147 6.17 8.84 6.31
CA VAL A 147 4.99 8.82 7.20
C VAL A 147 5.40 8.86 8.66
N TYR A 148 6.40 8.07 9.06
CA TYR A 148 6.94 8.07 10.41
C TYR A 148 7.47 9.44 10.84
N GLU A 149 8.30 10.08 10.00
CA GLU A 149 8.85 11.41 10.28
C GLU A 149 7.75 12.45 10.45
N LYS A 150 6.69 12.36 9.62
CA LYS A 150 5.53 13.24 9.73
C LYS A 150 4.80 13.06 11.07
N TYR A 151 4.58 11.81 11.50
CA TYR A 151 3.90 11.54 12.77
C TYR A 151 4.72 12.00 13.98
N LEU A 152 6.06 11.86 13.91
CA LEU A 152 6.94 12.43 14.94
C LEU A 152 6.83 13.95 15.02
N CYS A 153 6.84 14.64 13.88
CA CYS A 153 6.68 16.10 13.83
C CYS A 153 5.36 16.54 14.45
N GLN A 154 4.27 15.82 14.20
CA GLN A 154 2.94 16.16 14.74
C GLN A 154 2.82 15.98 16.27
N ARG A 155 3.65 15.11 16.86
CA ARG A 155 3.67 14.86 18.32
C ARG A 155 4.56 15.84 19.10
N ASN A 156 5.49 16.50 18.41
CA ASN A 156 6.43 17.45 19.03
C ASN A 156 5.94 18.91 18.97
N VAL A 157 4.70 19.12 18.54
CA VAL A 157 3.99 20.40 18.52
C VAL A 157 2.92 20.40 19.62
#